data_86d7967739b18c78b9c642a89434edd8
#
_entry.id   86d7967739b18c78b9c642a89434edd8
#
_cell.length_a   1.000
_cell.length_b   1.000
_cell.length_c   1.000
_cell.angle_alpha   90.00
_cell.angle_beta   90.00
_cell.angle_gamma   90.00
#
_symmetry.space_group_name_H-M   'P 1'
#
loop_
_entity.id
_entity.type
_entity.pdbx_description
1 polymer ?
#
loop_
_entity_poly.entity_id
_entity_poly.type
_entity_poly.pdbx_seq_one_letter_code
_entity_poly.pdbx_strand_id
1 'polypeptide(L)'
;DYIWGIKGGEVPAYAGVQSKVVEESVVSDHRPVYADIRLGVSKDDIFRTRPYLQNPTGQGITVSWLTNVPVYSWVEFGTDTLNLKRVHTLVDGQVIANNYIHKIRLSPLEAGKTYYYRVCSQEILSYKAYSKVFGETACTGFFSFTLPGENEKDFTALIFNDVHKHAQTMDSLYAGVRDVKYDFVFFNGDCIDDPANEEQAVRYLSYFNDKVGGNRVPVFYLRGNHEIRNAYSIQLRELFDYVGDKTY
;
A
#
# COMPACT_ATOMS: atom_id res chain seq x y z
N ASP A 1 -28.85 -0.43 32.35
CA ASP A 1 -27.94 0.64 31.93
C ASP A 1 -27.53 0.40 30.50
N TYR A 2 -27.84 1.33 29.60
CA TYR A 2 -27.58 1.18 28.16
C TYR A 2 -26.83 2.39 27.64
N ILE A 3 -25.82 2.12 26.77
CA ILE A 3 -25.14 3.15 25.98
C ILE A 3 -25.71 3.10 24.57
N TRP A 4 -26.28 4.23 24.12
CA TRP A 4 -26.83 4.37 22.77
C TRP A 4 -25.85 5.09 21.87
N GLY A 5 -25.55 4.51 20.72
CA GLY A 5 -24.78 5.15 19.66
C GLY A 5 -25.70 5.72 18.59
N ILE A 6 -25.52 7.00 18.24
CA ILE A 6 -26.27 7.66 17.17
C ILE A 6 -25.32 7.87 15.99
N LYS A 7 -25.68 7.32 14.83
CA LYS A 7 -24.98 7.58 13.57
C LYS A 7 -25.57 8.83 12.92
N GLY A 8 -24.86 9.96 12.98
CA GLY A 8 -25.26 11.22 12.37
C GLY A 8 -24.41 11.60 11.17
N GLY A 9 -24.96 12.40 10.23
CA GLY A 9 -24.47 12.60 8.87
C GLY A 9 -23.07 13.20 8.71
N GLU A 10 -22.54 13.99 9.65
CA GLU A 10 -21.22 14.63 9.54
C GLU A 10 -20.20 14.14 10.58
N VAL A 11 -20.59 13.21 11.43
CA VAL A 11 -19.71 12.63 12.45
C VAL A 11 -19.10 11.35 11.89
N PRO A 12 -17.77 11.14 12.01
CA PRO A 12 -17.15 9.89 11.60
C PRO A 12 -17.87 8.70 12.23
N ALA A 13 -18.17 7.68 11.45
CA ALA A 13 -18.74 6.46 11.99
C ALA A 13 -17.77 5.86 13.02
N TYR A 14 -18.23 5.55 14.22
CA TYR A 14 -17.38 4.88 15.18
C TYR A 14 -17.14 3.42 14.77
N ALA A 15 -15.88 3.01 14.90
CA ALA A 15 -15.36 1.73 14.42
C ALA A 15 -15.55 0.58 15.42
N GLY A 16 -15.90 0.88 16.65
CA GLY A 16 -16.14 -0.12 17.68
C GLY A 16 -16.51 0.52 18.99
N VAL A 17 -17.31 -0.20 19.77
CA VAL A 17 -17.64 0.15 21.15
C VAL A 17 -17.29 -1.05 22.02
N GLN A 18 -16.39 -0.84 22.98
CA GLN A 18 -16.18 -1.77 24.08
C GLN A 18 -16.82 -1.15 25.31
N SER A 19 -17.79 -1.84 25.89
CA SER A 19 -18.43 -1.40 27.12
C SER A 19 -18.21 -2.41 28.24
N LYS A 20 -18.04 -1.93 29.45
CA LYS A 20 -17.89 -2.76 30.65
C LYS A 20 -18.70 -2.18 31.79
N VAL A 21 -19.42 -3.04 32.47
CA VAL A 21 -20.05 -2.71 33.74
C VAL A 21 -19.02 -2.86 34.86
N VAL A 22 -18.89 -1.88 35.71
CA VAL A 22 -17.99 -1.95 36.88
C VAL A 22 -18.75 -2.67 38.00
N GLU A 23 -18.37 -3.90 38.27
CA GLU A 23 -19.10 -4.79 39.17
C GLU A 23 -18.87 -4.49 40.65
N GLU A 24 -17.82 -3.77 41.00
CA GLU A 24 -17.37 -3.54 42.38
C GLU A 24 -17.95 -2.31 43.06
N SER A 25 -18.88 -1.61 42.42
CA SER A 25 -19.52 -0.43 43.04
C SER A 25 -20.66 -0.83 43.95
N VAL A 26 -20.51 -0.58 45.23
CA VAL A 26 -21.52 -0.84 46.29
C VAL A 26 -22.23 0.43 46.78
N VAL A 27 -21.99 1.54 46.13
CA VAL A 27 -22.47 2.88 46.61
C VAL A 27 -23.76 3.28 45.96
N SER A 28 -24.24 2.60 44.93
CA SER A 28 -25.46 2.90 44.18
C SER A 28 -26.13 1.61 43.72
N ASP A 29 -27.45 1.62 43.58
CA ASP A 29 -28.21 0.57 42.91
C ASP A 29 -27.98 0.53 41.39
N HIS A 30 -27.33 1.57 40.85
CA HIS A 30 -26.81 1.62 39.46
C HIS A 30 -25.31 1.38 39.43
N ARG A 31 -24.86 0.49 38.53
CA ARG A 31 -23.44 0.22 38.32
C ARG A 31 -22.87 1.19 37.27
N PRO A 32 -21.70 1.76 37.52
CA PRO A 32 -21.03 2.56 36.52
C PRO A 32 -20.77 1.75 35.23
N VAL A 33 -21.03 2.37 34.09
CA VAL A 33 -20.72 1.80 32.76
C VAL A 33 -19.79 2.74 32.06
N TYR A 34 -18.73 2.22 31.51
CA TYR A 34 -17.89 2.97 30.59
C TYR A 34 -17.88 2.34 29.21
N ALA A 35 -17.64 3.15 28.20
CA ALA A 35 -17.48 2.67 26.83
C ALA A 35 -16.27 3.33 26.18
N ASP A 36 -15.42 2.51 25.59
CA ASP A 36 -14.39 2.93 24.68
C ASP A 36 -14.98 2.97 23.27
N ILE A 37 -15.06 4.17 22.69
CA ILE A 37 -15.59 4.36 21.34
C ILE A 37 -14.41 4.65 20.43
N ARG A 38 -14.17 3.74 19.48
CA ARG A 38 -13.19 3.95 18.42
C ARG A 38 -13.90 4.51 17.19
N LEU A 39 -13.45 5.66 16.73
CA LEU A 39 -13.89 6.22 15.47
C LEU A 39 -13.13 5.50 14.34
N GLY A 40 -13.86 4.99 13.35
CA GLY A 40 -13.29 4.45 12.11
C GLY A 40 -12.71 5.56 11.24
N VAL A 41 -11.88 5.17 10.28
CA VAL A 41 -11.43 6.11 9.26
C VAL A 41 -12.47 6.22 8.15
N SER A 42 -12.51 7.37 7.49
CA SER A 42 -13.24 7.52 6.23
C SER A 42 -12.65 6.56 5.19
N LYS A 43 -13.50 6.02 4.31
CA LYS A 43 -13.02 5.20 3.19
C LYS A 43 -11.98 5.93 2.33
N ASP A 44 -12.04 7.26 2.26
CA ASP A 44 -11.10 8.09 1.49
C ASP A 44 -9.72 8.16 2.17
N ASP A 45 -9.65 7.87 3.47
CA ASP A 45 -8.44 7.88 4.28
C ASP A 45 -7.83 6.47 4.48
N ILE A 46 -8.42 5.42 3.90
CA ILE A 46 -7.88 4.06 4.03
C ILE A 46 -6.52 3.93 3.35
N PHE A 47 -6.37 4.46 2.14
CA PHE A 47 -5.12 4.39 1.40
C PHE A 47 -4.14 5.48 1.86
N ARG A 48 -2.90 5.06 2.17
CA ARG A 48 -1.79 5.95 2.51
C ARG A 48 -0.96 6.30 1.28
N THR A 49 -0.84 5.35 0.34
CA THR A 49 -0.13 5.56 -0.93
C THR A 49 -1.01 5.15 -2.10
N ARG A 50 -0.73 5.69 -3.28
CA ARG A 50 -1.17 5.05 -4.52
C ARG A 50 -0.46 3.71 -4.68
N PRO A 51 -1.04 2.76 -5.44
CA PRO A 51 -0.33 1.53 -5.76
C PRO A 51 0.88 1.82 -6.66
N TYR A 52 1.92 1.01 -6.50
CA TYR A 52 3.10 1.02 -7.35
C TYR A 52 3.48 -0.39 -7.77
N LEU A 53 4.02 -0.50 -8.97
CA LEU A 53 4.34 -1.75 -9.63
C LEU A 53 5.80 -2.11 -9.38
N GLN A 54 6.06 -3.36 -9.02
CA GLN A 54 7.40 -3.87 -8.75
C GLN A 54 7.61 -5.27 -9.31
N ASN A 55 8.85 -5.68 -9.38
CA ASN A 55 9.27 -7.04 -9.71
C ASN A 55 8.56 -7.60 -10.96
N PRO A 56 8.66 -6.91 -12.13
CA PRO A 56 8.10 -7.43 -13.37
C PRO A 56 8.86 -8.66 -13.82
N THR A 57 8.13 -9.65 -14.34
CA THR A 57 8.67 -10.82 -15.04
C THR A 57 7.87 -11.02 -16.32
N GLY A 58 8.29 -11.91 -17.21
CA GLY A 58 7.55 -12.22 -18.45
C GLY A 58 6.11 -12.70 -18.21
N GLN A 59 5.77 -13.12 -16.99
CA GLN A 59 4.46 -13.69 -16.66
C GLN A 59 3.86 -13.11 -15.38
N GLY A 60 4.32 -11.98 -14.90
CA GLY A 60 3.74 -11.42 -13.67
C GLY A 60 4.36 -10.11 -13.21
N ILE A 61 3.69 -9.49 -12.27
CA ILE A 61 4.09 -8.23 -11.65
C ILE A 61 3.53 -8.17 -10.22
N THR A 62 4.21 -7.47 -9.34
CA THR A 62 3.72 -7.22 -7.97
C THR A 62 3.11 -5.83 -7.89
N VAL A 63 1.92 -5.75 -7.31
CA VAL A 63 1.25 -4.49 -6.96
C VAL A 63 1.45 -4.26 -5.47
N SER A 64 2.08 -3.15 -5.13
CA SER A 64 2.39 -2.77 -3.74
C SER A 64 1.67 -1.48 -3.37
N TRP A 65 1.20 -1.35 -2.13
CA TRP A 65 0.63 -0.11 -1.57
C TRP A 65 0.62 -0.16 -0.05
N LEU A 66 0.38 0.99 0.57
CA LEU A 66 0.23 1.11 2.01
C LEU A 66 -1.15 1.66 2.39
N THR A 67 -1.58 1.31 3.59
CA THR A 67 -2.84 1.79 4.19
C THR A 67 -2.59 2.47 5.54
N ASN A 68 -3.50 3.35 5.94
CA ASN A 68 -3.44 4.06 7.23
C ASN A 68 -3.99 3.22 8.39
N VAL A 69 -4.70 2.14 8.09
CA VAL A 69 -5.32 1.23 9.05
C VAL A 69 -5.05 -0.21 8.65
N PRO A 70 -5.12 -1.17 9.59
CA PRO A 70 -5.01 -2.57 9.24
C PRO A 70 -6.21 -3.01 8.41
N VAL A 71 -5.97 -3.72 7.33
CA VAL A 71 -6.99 -4.07 6.35
C VAL A 71 -6.91 -5.54 5.90
N TYR A 72 -8.00 -6.00 5.32
CA TYR A 72 -8.04 -7.11 4.38
C TYR A 72 -7.96 -6.55 2.95
N SER A 73 -6.99 -7.01 2.17
CA SER A 73 -6.66 -6.40 0.88
C SER A 73 -6.72 -7.37 -0.28
N TRP A 74 -7.03 -6.84 -1.48
CA TRP A 74 -6.98 -7.60 -2.73
C TRP A 74 -6.74 -6.69 -3.92
N VAL A 75 -6.35 -7.30 -5.03
CA VAL A 75 -6.29 -6.65 -6.35
C VAL A 75 -7.38 -7.22 -7.23
N GLU A 76 -8.11 -6.39 -7.94
CA GLU A 76 -8.97 -6.76 -9.03
C GLU A 76 -8.29 -6.38 -10.34
N PHE A 77 -8.16 -7.32 -11.28
CA PHE A 77 -7.45 -7.09 -12.54
C PHE A 77 -8.03 -7.92 -13.68
N GLY A 78 -7.82 -7.45 -14.90
CA GLY A 78 -8.27 -8.11 -16.13
C GLY A 78 -7.74 -7.40 -17.37
N THR A 79 -7.98 -7.96 -18.54
CA THR A 79 -7.68 -7.32 -19.83
C THR A 79 -8.71 -6.28 -20.22
N ASP A 80 -9.80 -6.20 -19.49
CA ASP A 80 -10.81 -5.14 -19.53
C ASP A 80 -11.30 -4.82 -18.11
N THR A 81 -12.10 -3.78 -17.94
CA THR A 81 -12.62 -3.34 -16.64
C THR A 81 -13.97 -3.98 -16.24
N LEU A 82 -14.50 -4.88 -17.05
CA LEU A 82 -15.80 -5.53 -16.83
C LEU A 82 -15.62 -6.95 -16.28
N ASN A 83 -14.61 -7.68 -16.77
CA ASN A 83 -14.32 -9.07 -16.40
C ASN A 83 -13.08 -9.16 -15.55
N LEU A 84 -13.20 -8.88 -14.28
CA LEU A 84 -12.07 -8.81 -13.35
C LEU A 84 -11.90 -10.11 -12.56
N LYS A 85 -10.66 -10.52 -12.39
CA LYS A 85 -10.25 -11.54 -11.43
C LYS A 85 -9.85 -10.85 -10.13
N ARG A 86 -10.19 -11.46 -9.00
CA ARG A 86 -9.77 -11.01 -7.67
C ARG A 86 -8.64 -11.89 -7.15
N VAL A 87 -7.57 -11.25 -6.68
CA VAL A 87 -6.38 -11.92 -6.13
C VAL A 87 -6.01 -11.30 -4.79
N HIS A 88 -5.60 -12.15 -3.86
CA HIS A 88 -5.02 -11.79 -2.57
C HIS A 88 -3.82 -12.70 -2.28
N THR A 89 -2.96 -12.30 -1.36
CA THR A 89 -1.80 -13.12 -0.99
C THR A 89 -2.21 -14.21 0.00
N LEU A 90 -1.81 -15.44 -0.31
CA LEU A 90 -1.96 -16.60 0.58
C LEU A 90 -0.58 -17.07 1.05
N VAL A 91 -0.46 -17.35 2.33
CA VAL A 91 0.70 -18.02 2.94
C VAL A 91 0.18 -19.20 3.75
N ASP A 92 0.66 -20.38 3.46
CA ASP A 92 0.23 -21.63 4.11
C ASP A 92 -1.30 -21.80 4.13
N GLY A 93 -1.97 -21.38 3.04
CA GLY A 93 -3.43 -21.44 2.91
C GLY A 93 -4.19 -20.35 3.67
N GLN A 94 -3.50 -19.43 4.34
CA GLN A 94 -4.09 -18.31 5.04
C GLN A 94 -3.97 -17.02 4.24
N VAL A 95 -5.04 -16.24 4.21
CA VAL A 95 -5.02 -14.90 3.59
C VAL A 95 -4.21 -13.96 4.47
N ILE A 96 -3.24 -13.27 3.88
CA ILE A 96 -2.53 -12.18 4.54
C ILE A 96 -3.49 -11.02 4.74
N ALA A 97 -3.71 -10.65 5.99
CA ALA A 97 -4.61 -9.58 6.39
C ALA A 97 -4.16 -8.97 7.72
N ASN A 98 -4.80 -7.88 8.14
CA ASN A 98 -4.50 -7.15 9.38
C ASN A 98 -3.09 -6.53 9.37
N ASN A 99 -2.66 -6.05 8.23
CA ASN A 99 -1.38 -5.39 7.99
C ASN A 99 -1.59 -4.04 7.29
N TYR A 100 -0.51 -3.25 7.19
CA TYR A 100 -0.47 -1.91 6.62
C TYR A 100 0.28 -1.85 5.29
N ILE A 101 1.18 -2.80 5.04
CA ILE A 101 1.98 -2.91 3.81
C ILE A 101 1.46 -4.10 3.03
N HIS A 102 1.10 -3.86 1.79
CA HIS A 102 0.47 -4.85 0.92
C HIS A 102 1.32 -5.08 -0.31
N LYS A 103 1.54 -6.36 -0.64
CA LYS A 103 2.26 -6.80 -1.83
C LYS A 103 1.49 -8.00 -2.40
N ILE A 104 0.86 -7.80 -3.54
CA ILE A 104 0.07 -8.85 -4.19
C ILE A 104 0.66 -9.15 -5.56
N ARG A 105 1.11 -10.39 -5.75
CA ARG A 105 1.64 -10.88 -7.02
C ARG A 105 0.50 -11.21 -7.97
N LEU A 106 0.50 -10.59 -9.14
CA LEU A 106 -0.36 -10.95 -10.26
C LEU A 106 0.40 -11.93 -11.15
N SER A 107 -0.05 -13.18 -11.21
CA SER A 107 0.54 -14.26 -12.01
C SER A 107 -0.45 -15.44 -12.09
N PRO A 108 -0.51 -16.22 -13.21
CA PRO A 108 0.18 -15.96 -14.46
C PRO A 108 -0.49 -14.87 -15.30
N LEU A 109 0.34 -14.06 -15.97
CA LEU A 109 -0.07 -13.07 -16.95
C LEU A 109 0.51 -13.42 -18.32
N GLU A 110 -0.12 -12.93 -19.39
CA GLU A 110 0.33 -13.14 -20.76
C GLU A 110 1.22 -11.98 -21.21
N ALA A 111 2.36 -12.30 -21.81
CA ALA A 111 3.29 -11.34 -22.38
C ALA A 111 2.62 -10.47 -23.48
N GLY A 112 3.03 -9.22 -23.59
CA GLY A 112 2.54 -8.27 -24.58
C GLY A 112 1.11 -7.76 -24.35
N LYS A 113 0.44 -8.21 -23.27
CA LYS A 113 -0.92 -7.76 -22.97
C LYS A 113 -0.94 -6.59 -22.00
N THR A 114 -1.92 -5.71 -22.21
CA THR A 114 -2.28 -4.66 -21.28
C THR A 114 -3.30 -5.18 -20.29
N TYR A 115 -3.05 -4.93 -19.01
CA TYR A 115 -3.94 -5.26 -17.91
C TYR A 115 -4.42 -3.99 -17.21
N TYR A 116 -5.71 -3.95 -16.91
CA TYR A 116 -6.32 -2.97 -16.03
C TYR A 116 -6.42 -3.54 -14.63
N TYR A 117 -6.13 -2.74 -13.61
CA TYR A 117 -6.22 -3.18 -12.23
C TYR A 117 -6.65 -2.05 -11.30
N ARG A 118 -7.19 -2.44 -10.17
CA ARG A 118 -7.41 -1.56 -9.01
C ARG A 118 -7.07 -2.31 -7.72
N VAL A 119 -6.69 -1.58 -6.70
CA VAL A 119 -6.50 -2.14 -5.37
C VAL A 119 -7.70 -1.83 -4.51
N CYS A 120 -8.10 -2.79 -3.68
CA CYS A 120 -9.19 -2.67 -2.74
C CYS A 120 -8.72 -3.07 -1.35
N SER A 121 -9.20 -2.35 -0.34
CA SER A 121 -8.83 -2.57 1.06
C SER A 121 -10.07 -2.39 1.93
N GLN A 122 -10.33 -3.36 2.79
CA GLN A 122 -11.40 -3.33 3.78
C GLN A 122 -10.82 -3.19 5.18
N GLU A 123 -11.20 -2.16 5.90
CA GLU A 123 -10.73 -1.90 7.27
C GLU A 123 -11.06 -3.09 8.19
N ILE A 124 -10.11 -3.43 9.06
CA ILE A 124 -10.30 -4.41 10.12
C ILE A 124 -10.35 -3.68 11.46
N LEU A 125 -11.55 -3.57 12.02
CA LEU A 125 -11.79 -2.91 13.30
C LEU A 125 -11.39 -3.78 14.48
N SER A 126 -11.51 -5.10 14.34
CA SER A 126 -11.14 -6.07 15.35
C SER A 126 -10.75 -7.40 14.69
N TYR A 127 -9.62 -7.95 15.12
CA TYR A 127 -9.12 -9.24 14.65
C TYR A 127 -8.85 -10.15 15.84
N LYS A 128 -9.79 -11.03 16.14
CA LYS A 128 -9.72 -12.02 17.23
C LYS A 128 -9.76 -13.44 16.65
N ALA A 129 -9.35 -14.42 17.43
CA ALA A 129 -9.28 -15.82 17.02
C ALA A 129 -10.60 -16.33 16.39
N TYR A 130 -11.73 -16.00 17.00
CA TYR A 130 -13.04 -16.50 16.58
C TYR A 130 -14.00 -15.40 16.08
N SER A 131 -13.54 -14.16 16.02
CA SER A 131 -14.36 -13.02 15.59
C SER A 131 -13.52 -11.97 14.89
N LYS A 132 -14.00 -11.53 13.74
CA LYS A 132 -13.42 -10.42 13.00
C LYS A 132 -14.52 -9.41 12.72
N VAL A 133 -14.23 -8.14 12.95
CA VAL A 133 -15.14 -7.05 12.65
C VAL A 133 -14.50 -6.19 11.57
N PHE A 134 -15.24 -5.97 10.49
CA PHE A 134 -14.79 -5.19 9.35
C PHE A 134 -15.47 -3.82 9.35
N GLY A 135 -14.74 -2.83 8.90
CA GLY A 135 -15.21 -1.48 8.65
C GLY A 135 -15.48 -1.24 7.16
N GLU A 136 -15.23 -0.02 6.73
CA GLU A 136 -15.46 0.43 5.35
C GLU A 136 -14.53 -0.28 4.36
N THR A 137 -15.00 -0.36 3.13
CA THR A 137 -14.21 -0.85 1.98
C THR A 137 -13.95 0.30 1.04
N ALA A 138 -12.70 0.51 0.69
CA ALA A 138 -12.28 1.44 -0.36
C ALA A 138 -11.61 0.69 -1.52
N CYS A 139 -11.88 1.15 -2.74
CA CYS A 139 -11.14 0.74 -3.94
C CYS A 139 -10.64 1.98 -4.67
N THR A 140 -9.45 1.90 -5.24
CA THR A 140 -8.92 2.96 -6.11
C THR A 140 -9.68 3.01 -7.44
N GLY A 141 -9.46 4.06 -8.21
CA GLY A 141 -9.74 4.04 -9.65
C GLY A 141 -8.89 3.00 -10.37
N PHE A 142 -9.19 2.75 -11.63
CA PHE A 142 -8.42 1.83 -12.46
C PHE A 142 -7.10 2.44 -12.92
N PHE A 143 -6.05 1.62 -12.87
CA PHE A 143 -4.75 1.83 -13.49
C PHE A 143 -4.52 0.76 -14.56
N SER A 144 -3.50 0.93 -15.38
CA SER A 144 -3.13 -0.08 -16.37
C SER A 144 -1.61 -0.18 -16.50
N PHE A 145 -1.15 -1.37 -16.85
CA PHE A 145 0.23 -1.65 -17.24
C PHE A 145 0.24 -2.61 -18.42
N THR A 146 1.33 -2.62 -19.18
CA THR A 146 1.55 -3.56 -20.28
C THR A 146 2.79 -4.38 -19.96
N LEU A 147 2.69 -5.71 -20.08
CA LEU A 147 3.87 -6.58 -20.02
C LEU A 147 4.62 -6.55 -21.34
N PRO A 148 5.96 -6.63 -21.32
CA PRO A 148 6.74 -6.78 -22.54
C PRO A 148 6.30 -8.00 -23.34
N GLY A 149 6.38 -7.91 -24.67
CA GLY A 149 6.14 -9.02 -25.56
C GLY A 149 7.25 -10.09 -25.43
N GLU A 150 6.96 -11.35 -25.77
CA GLU A 150 7.95 -12.44 -25.68
C GLU A 150 9.22 -12.20 -26.52
N ASN A 151 9.09 -11.47 -27.62
CA ASN A 151 10.18 -11.19 -28.54
C ASN A 151 10.71 -9.75 -28.42
N GLU A 152 10.26 -8.98 -27.46
CA GLU A 152 10.70 -7.61 -27.24
C GLU A 152 12.12 -7.63 -26.65
N LYS A 153 13.04 -6.92 -27.32
CA LYS A 153 14.46 -6.91 -26.98
C LYS A 153 14.96 -5.52 -26.58
N ASP A 154 14.18 -4.50 -26.89
CA ASP A 154 14.55 -3.13 -26.67
C ASP A 154 13.74 -2.56 -25.50
N PHE A 155 14.44 -2.00 -24.52
CA PHE A 155 13.84 -1.39 -23.33
C PHE A 155 14.43 0.00 -23.10
N THR A 156 13.60 0.92 -22.63
CA THR A 156 14.05 2.21 -22.14
C THR A 156 13.88 2.28 -20.63
N ALA A 157 14.96 2.51 -19.91
CA ALA A 157 14.95 2.71 -18.48
C ALA A 157 15.30 4.15 -18.12
N LEU A 158 14.52 4.76 -17.23
CA LEU A 158 14.96 5.97 -16.52
C LEU A 158 15.72 5.56 -15.27
N ILE A 159 16.88 6.16 -15.06
CA ILE A 159 17.72 5.88 -13.89
C ILE A 159 17.99 7.21 -13.19
N PHE A 160 17.53 7.30 -11.94
CA PHE A 160 17.76 8.43 -11.05
C PHE A 160 18.73 8.00 -9.95
N ASN A 161 19.81 8.79 -9.76
CA ASN A 161 20.81 8.59 -8.70
C ASN A 161 20.89 9.85 -7.85
N ASP A 162 21.24 9.71 -6.59
CA ASP A 162 21.57 10.82 -5.68
C ASP A 162 20.52 11.96 -5.72
N VAL A 163 19.25 11.60 -5.85
CA VAL A 163 18.15 12.57 -5.84
C VAL A 163 18.01 13.19 -4.46
N HIS A 164 18.40 12.41 -3.47
CA HIS A 164 18.23 12.74 -2.06
C HIS A 164 16.77 13.12 -1.73
N LYS A 165 16.52 13.68 -0.58
CA LYS A 165 15.18 14.12 -0.15
C LYS A 165 14.71 15.44 -0.79
N HIS A 166 15.30 15.85 -1.89
CA HIS A 166 14.99 17.13 -2.53
C HIS A 166 13.94 16.98 -3.64
N ALA A 167 12.68 17.27 -3.32
CA ALA A 167 11.59 17.26 -4.29
C ALA A 167 11.88 18.12 -5.53
N GLN A 168 12.49 19.30 -5.35
CA GLN A 168 12.86 20.19 -6.45
C GLN A 168 13.91 19.58 -7.39
N THR A 169 14.85 18.78 -6.86
CA THR A 169 15.82 18.05 -7.68
C THR A 169 15.11 17.03 -8.55
N MET A 170 14.23 16.23 -7.96
CA MET A 170 13.43 15.27 -8.71
C MET A 170 12.54 15.92 -9.74
N ASP A 171 11.90 17.04 -9.42
CA ASP A 171 11.07 17.81 -10.35
C ASP A 171 11.88 18.28 -11.58
N SER A 172 13.08 18.81 -11.34
CA SER A 172 13.96 19.30 -12.39
C SER A 172 14.49 18.18 -13.29
N LEU A 173 14.93 17.07 -12.69
CA LEU A 173 15.40 15.90 -13.42
C LEU A 173 14.29 15.29 -14.28
N TYR A 174 13.11 15.10 -13.69
CA TYR A 174 11.97 14.54 -14.41
C TYR A 174 11.47 15.45 -15.53
N ALA A 175 11.51 16.76 -15.35
CA ALA A 175 11.13 17.72 -16.40
C ALA A 175 11.98 17.55 -17.67
N GLY A 176 13.26 17.18 -17.52
CA GLY A 176 14.15 16.93 -18.65
C GLY A 176 13.87 15.63 -19.43
N VAL A 177 13.14 14.70 -18.84
CA VAL A 177 12.89 13.36 -19.42
C VAL A 177 11.40 13.01 -19.55
N ARG A 178 10.51 13.92 -19.21
CA ARG A 178 9.04 13.68 -19.17
C ARG A 178 8.44 13.23 -20.51
N ASP A 179 9.06 13.62 -21.63
CA ASP A 179 8.59 13.29 -22.98
C ASP A 179 9.22 11.99 -23.53
N VAL A 180 10.12 11.37 -22.77
CA VAL A 180 10.71 10.07 -23.08
C VAL A 180 9.70 8.97 -22.71
N LYS A 181 9.45 8.05 -23.64
CA LYS A 181 8.74 6.81 -23.30
C LYS A 181 9.71 5.86 -22.61
N TYR A 182 9.32 5.31 -21.49
CA TYR A 182 10.15 4.38 -20.71
C TYR A 182 9.32 3.19 -20.22
N ASP A 183 9.99 2.08 -20.03
CA ASP A 183 9.40 0.81 -19.60
C ASP A 183 9.63 0.53 -18.12
N PHE A 184 10.72 1.10 -17.55
CA PHE A 184 11.12 0.92 -16.15
C PHE A 184 11.71 2.21 -15.58
N VAL A 185 11.64 2.31 -14.26
CA VAL A 185 12.34 3.37 -13.52
C VAL A 185 13.19 2.77 -12.42
N PHE A 186 14.45 3.15 -12.35
CA PHE A 186 15.38 2.80 -11.29
C PHE A 186 15.69 4.03 -10.44
N PHE A 187 15.43 3.92 -9.16
CA PHE A 187 15.98 4.78 -8.12
C PHE A 187 17.22 4.09 -7.58
N ASN A 188 18.39 4.48 -8.11
CA ASN A 188 19.64 3.75 -7.96
C ASN A 188 20.49 4.28 -6.80
N GLY A 189 19.92 4.30 -5.61
CA GLY A 189 20.55 4.73 -4.38
C GLY A 189 20.50 6.23 -4.10
N ASP A 190 20.60 6.56 -2.84
CA ASP A 190 20.60 7.90 -2.28
C ASP A 190 19.38 8.74 -2.71
N CYS A 191 18.22 8.08 -2.73
CA CYS A 191 16.93 8.69 -3.04
C CYS A 191 16.07 8.89 -1.79
N ILE A 192 16.06 7.89 -0.87
CA ILE A 192 15.36 7.96 0.41
C ILE A 192 16.37 8.16 1.52
N ASP A 193 16.78 9.39 1.70
CA ASP A 193 17.85 9.78 2.60
C ASP A 193 17.56 9.51 4.08
N ASP A 194 18.57 8.89 4.74
CA ASP A 194 18.66 8.77 6.20
C ASP A 194 17.29 8.45 6.84
N PRO A 195 16.61 7.37 6.45
CA PRO A 195 15.23 7.12 6.85
C PRO A 195 15.11 6.97 8.37
N ALA A 196 14.54 7.97 9.01
CA ALA A 196 14.39 8.00 10.47
C ALA A 196 13.20 7.19 10.97
N ASN A 197 12.14 7.14 10.18
CA ASN A 197 10.91 6.44 10.48
C ASN A 197 10.14 6.13 9.18
N GLU A 198 9.08 5.32 9.31
CA GLU A 198 8.24 4.92 8.19
C GLU A 198 7.56 6.11 7.51
N GLU A 199 7.07 7.07 8.28
CA GLU A 199 6.35 8.23 7.74
C GLU A 199 7.23 9.02 6.75
N GLN A 200 8.48 9.29 7.15
CA GLN A 200 9.45 9.97 6.29
C GLN A 200 9.74 9.15 5.02
N ALA A 201 10.03 7.86 5.18
CA ALA A 201 10.35 6.98 4.06
C ALA A 201 9.17 6.88 3.06
N VAL A 202 7.96 6.68 3.56
CA VAL A 202 6.75 6.59 2.74
C VAL A 202 6.43 7.90 2.03
N ARG A 203 6.69 9.05 2.66
CA ARG A 203 6.50 10.36 2.02
C ARG A 203 7.39 10.51 0.77
N TYR A 204 8.68 10.14 0.85
CA TYR A 204 9.57 10.19 -0.30
C TYR A 204 9.22 9.15 -1.35
N LEU A 205 8.95 7.92 -0.93
CA LEU A 205 8.49 6.84 -1.81
C LEU A 205 7.26 7.25 -2.62
N SER A 206 6.24 7.80 -1.95
CA SER A 206 5.00 8.25 -2.61
C SER A 206 5.28 9.34 -3.62
N TYR A 207 6.06 10.34 -3.23
CA TYR A 207 6.41 11.45 -4.10
C TYR A 207 7.14 10.97 -5.37
N PHE A 208 8.14 10.10 -5.24
CA PHE A 208 8.90 9.60 -6.38
C PHE A 208 8.04 8.70 -7.27
N ASN A 209 7.28 7.78 -6.68
CA ASN A 209 6.38 6.91 -7.45
C ASN A 209 5.32 7.69 -8.22
N ASP A 210 4.71 8.69 -7.58
CA ASP A 210 3.69 9.53 -8.23
C ASP A 210 4.30 10.34 -9.39
N LYS A 211 5.51 10.86 -9.20
CA LYS A 211 6.22 11.64 -10.22
C LYS A 211 6.46 10.84 -11.49
N VAL A 212 6.91 9.60 -11.36
CA VAL A 212 7.27 8.76 -12.51
C VAL A 212 6.12 7.85 -12.98
N GLY A 213 4.94 7.95 -12.39
CA GLY A 213 3.82 7.09 -12.74
C GLY A 213 4.04 5.62 -12.33
N GLY A 214 4.58 5.37 -11.14
CA GLY A 214 4.88 4.04 -10.62
C GLY A 214 3.69 3.09 -10.53
N ASN A 215 2.47 3.60 -10.69
CA ASN A 215 1.24 2.81 -10.82
C ASN A 215 0.98 2.31 -12.25
N ARG A 216 1.84 2.64 -13.22
CA ARG A 216 1.72 2.22 -14.63
C ARG A 216 2.98 1.57 -15.16
N VAL A 217 4.14 1.96 -14.62
CA VAL A 217 5.44 1.41 -14.97
C VAL A 217 6.12 0.85 -13.72
N PRO A 218 6.84 -0.27 -13.83
CA PRO A 218 7.57 -0.83 -12.68
C PRO A 218 8.66 0.11 -12.18
N VAL A 219 8.77 0.19 -10.87
CA VAL A 219 9.81 0.96 -10.17
C VAL A 219 10.71 0.04 -9.37
N PHE A 220 12.02 0.31 -9.41
CA PHE A 220 13.04 -0.40 -8.67
C PHE A 220 13.76 0.57 -7.75
N TYR A 221 13.98 0.14 -6.52
CA TYR A 221 14.73 0.90 -5.52
C TYR A 221 15.97 0.11 -5.10
N LEU A 222 17.14 0.68 -5.30
CA LEU A 222 18.38 0.16 -4.78
C LEU A 222 18.81 1.04 -3.60
N ARG A 223 19.46 0.44 -2.63
CA ARG A 223 19.98 1.19 -1.49
C ARG A 223 21.37 1.73 -1.81
N GLY A 224 21.53 3.01 -1.62
CA GLY A 224 22.84 3.66 -1.52
C GLY A 224 23.31 3.73 -0.07
N ASN A 225 24.33 4.55 0.17
CA ASN A 225 24.89 4.70 1.51
C ASN A 225 24.02 5.57 2.44
N HIS A 226 23.05 6.33 1.89
CA HIS A 226 22.09 7.08 2.70
C HIS A 226 20.91 6.22 3.17
N GLU A 227 20.42 5.29 2.39
CA GLU A 227 19.34 4.38 2.78
C GLU A 227 19.73 3.41 3.90
N ILE A 228 21.02 3.15 4.13
CA ILE A 228 21.47 2.25 5.21
C ILE A 228 21.73 2.97 6.53
N ARG A 229 21.50 4.27 6.60
CA ARG A 229 21.65 5.07 7.81
C ARG A 229 20.33 5.19 8.55
N ASN A 230 20.43 5.55 9.84
CA ASN A 230 19.30 5.88 10.69
C ASN A 230 18.38 4.69 11.06
N ALA A 231 17.38 4.96 11.92
CA ALA A 231 16.63 3.93 12.65
C ALA A 231 15.72 3.05 11.76
N TYR A 232 15.21 3.58 10.65
CA TYR A 232 14.29 2.84 9.76
C TYR A 232 15.01 2.14 8.58
N SER A 233 16.32 2.20 8.51
CA SER A 233 17.12 1.68 7.38
C SER A 233 16.91 0.19 7.10
N ILE A 234 16.75 -0.64 8.14
CA ILE A 234 16.51 -2.09 7.99
C ILE A 234 15.08 -2.34 7.54
N GLN A 235 14.11 -1.64 8.12
CA GLN A 235 12.68 -1.79 7.81
C GLN A 235 12.32 -1.21 6.44
N LEU A 236 13.13 -0.32 5.88
CA LEU A 236 12.91 0.28 4.56
C LEU A 236 12.64 -0.79 3.48
N ARG A 237 13.29 -1.95 3.58
CA ARG A 237 13.08 -3.08 2.66
C ARG A 237 11.64 -3.61 2.64
N GLU A 238 10.88 -3.39 3.70
CA GLU A 238 9.49 -3.87 3.76
C GLU A 238 8.58 -3.10 2.80
N LEU A 239 9.00 -1.91 2.36
CA LEU A 239 8.27 -1.12 1.36
C LEU A 239 8.45 -1.65 -0.07
N PHE A 240 9.41 -2.56 -0.30
CA PHE A 240 9.77 -3.04 -1.64
C PHE A 240 9.59 -4.55 -1.78
N ASP A 241 9.35 -4.98 -3.03
CA ASP A 241 9.31 -6.38 -3.41
C ASP A 241 10.58 -6.72 -4.21
N TYR A 242 11.54 -7.30 -3.53
CA TYR A 242 12.82 -7.73 -4.12
C TYR A 242 12.76 -9.19 -4.59
N VAL A 243 13.49 -9.52 -5.65
CA VAL A 243 13.64 -10.88 -6.17
C VAL A 243 14.81 -11.57 -5.46
N GLY A 244 14.58 -12.79 -4.98
CA GLY A 244 15.66 -13.64 -4.42
C GLY A 244 16.13 -13.23 -3.03
N ASP A 245 17.30 -13.76 -2.64
CA ASP A 245 17.95 -13.42 -1.39
C ASP A 245 18.37 -11.95 -1.40
N LYS A 246 17.93 -11.22 -0.39
CA LYS A 246 18.04 -9.75 -0.27
C LYS A 246 19.42 -9.32 0.27
N THR A 247 20.48 -9.98 -0.14
CA THR A 247 21.84 -9.59 0.17
C THR A 247 22.40 -8.74 -0.97
N TYR A 248 22.40 -7.44 -0.77
CA TYR A 248 23.10 -6.48 -1.61
C TYR A 248 24.18 -5.81 -0.79
#